data_64dfa45ce65e6d4b780e98d5623697db
#
_entry.id   64dfa45ce65e6d4b780e98d5623697db
#
_cell.length_a   1.000
_cell.length_b   1.000
_cell.length_c   1.000
_cell.angle_alpha   90.00
_cell.angle_beta   90.00
_cell.angle_gamma   90.00
#
_symmetry.space_group_name_H-M   'P 1'
#
loop_
_entity.id
_entity.type
_entity.pdbx_description
1 polymer ?
#
loop_
_entity_poly.entity_id
_entity_poly.type
_entity_poly.pdbx_seq_one_letter_code
_entity_poly.pdbx_strand_id
1 'polypeptide(L)'
;MKMKQTRRSFLIAAAATFALPFAARAASDAAGKLKIGILGSGRIGSALGGIWAKAGHTVMFSSLDIEHDRKLAASVGANARAGTPREAAAFGDVILVAVPYRALPQLGKDLADVIKGKVMIDASNPIVSRDGEIGTWAREKGAGVASAELLPGARIVRAFNAVGAARLPEIAQRTERPGMPIAGDDANAIAVASRLIREVGFEPVLIGPLAMGKHLIPGAPLAGERSPEQIRQIAATLS
;
A
#
# COMPACT_ATOMS: atom_id res chain seq x y z
N MET A 1 -34.88 -45.82 -70.26
CA MET A 1 -33.56 -45.21 -70.09
C MET A 1 -33.61 -44.44 -68.76
N LYS A 2 -33.00 -44.99 -67.74
CA LYS A 2 -33.13 -44.48 -66.33
C LYS A 2 -32.06 -43.44 -66.01
N MET A 3 -32.46 -42.22 -65.72
CA MET A 3 -31.59 -41.17 -65.23
C MET A 3 -31.44 -41.30 -63.70
N LYS A 4 -30.22 -41.45 -63.25
CA LYS A 4 -29.87 -41.45 -61.81
C LYS A 4 -29.74 -40.04 -61.32
N GLN A 5 -30.53 -39.63 -60.36
CA GLN A 5 -30.37 -38.38 -59.60
C GLN A 5 -29.31 -38.57 -58.52
N THR A 6 -28.26 -37.74 -58.56
CA THR A 6 -27.19 -37.65 -57.59
C THR A 6 -27.58 -36.61 -56.54
N ARG A 7 -27.85 -37.04 -55.31
CA ARG A 7 -28.09 -36.16 -54.15
C ARG A 7 -26.74 -35.60 -53.66
N ARG A 8 -26.52 -34.32 -53.84
CA ARG A 8 -25.44 -33.59 -53.15
C ARG A 8 -25.94 -33.18 -51.80
N SER A 9 -25.42 -33.81 -50.76
CA SER A 9 -25.63 -33.41 -49.35
C SER A 9 -24.75 -32.22 -49.05
N PHE A 10 -25.36 -31.08 -48.74
CA PHE A 10 -24.65 -29.91 -48.17
C PHE A 10 -24.48 -30.17 -46.70
N LEU A 11 -23.23 -30.37 -46.27
CA LEU A 11 -22.84 -30.32 -44.86
C LEU A 11 -22.68 -28.86 -44.46
N ILE A 12 -23.63 -28.33 -43.71
CA ILE A 12 -23.48 -27.03 -43.01
C ILE A 12 -22.70 -27.32 -41.73
N ALA A 13 -21.42 -26.93 -41.70
CA ALA A 13 -20.63 -26.93 -40.49
C ALA A 13 -21.04 -25.71 -39.64
N ALA A 14 -21.82 -25.96 -38.61
CA ALA A 14 -22.09 -24.96 -37.58
C ALA A 14 -20.83 -24.78 -36.73
N ALA A 15 -20.11 -23.69 -36.94
CA ALA A 15 -19.05 -23.26 -36.01
C ALA A 15 -19.68 -22.75 -34.73
N ALA A 16 -19.70 -23.58 -33.71
CA ALA A 16 -20.05 -23.20 -32.34
C ALA A 16 -18.86 -22.39 -31.78
N THR A 17 -18.96 -21.08 -31.80
CA THR A 17 -18.09 -20.17 -31.04
C THR A 17 -18.38 -20.38 -29.56
N PHE A 18 -17.54 -21.15 -28.90
CA PHE A 18 -17.49 -21.20 -27.44
C PHE A 18 -16.93 -19.85 -26.95
N ALA A 19 -17.81 -18.92 -26.67
CA ALA A 19 -17.50 -17.77 -25.84
C ALA A 19 -17.28 -18.30 -24.41
N LEU A 20 -16.01 -18.53 -24.04
CA LEU A 20 -15.64 -18.75 -22.66
C LEU A 20 -16.03 -17.46 -21.89
N PRO A 21 -16.87 -17.53 -20.85
CA PRO A 21 -17.05 -16.41 -19.97
C PRO A 21 -15.67 -16.15 -19.34
N PHE A 22 -15.12 -14.99 -19.60
CA PHE A 22 -14.03 -14.42 -18.83
C PHE A 22 -14.62 -14.20 -17.41
N ALA A 23 -14.67 -15.28 -16.64
CA ALA A 23 -14.89 -15.16 -15.22
C ALA A 23 -13.72 -14.33 -14.72
N ALA A 24 -13.98 -13.04 -14.46
CA ALA A 24 -13.14 -12.23 -13.62
C ALA A 24 -12.98 -13.03 -12.33
N ARG A 25 -11.88 -13.76 -12.24
CA ARG A 25 -11.47 -14.46 -11.03
C ARG A 25 -11.21 -13.34 -10.04
N ALA A 26 -12.25 -13.00 -9.28
CA ALA A 26 -12.08 -12.30 -8.04
C ALA A 26 -10.95 -13.05 -7.35
N ALA A 27 -9.78 -12.39 -7.21
CA ALA A 27 -8.66 -12.94 -6.47
C ALA A 27 -9.23 -13.21 -5.08
N SER A 28 -9.53 -14.48 -4.83
CA SER A 28 -10.09 -14.91 -3.56
C SER A 28 -9.08 -14.52 -2.48
N ASP A 29 -9.57 -13.96 -1.40
CA ASP A 29 -8.87 -13.58 -0.16
C ASP A 29 -8.21 -14.77 0.59
N ALA A 30 -7.68 -15.73 -0.14
CA ALA A 30 -6.82 -16.80 0.35
C ALA A 30 -5.34 -16.42 0.42
N ALA A 31 -5.00 -15.13 0.36
CA ALA A 31 -3.65 -14.68 0.58
C ALA A 31 -3.32 -14.83 2.07
N GLY A 32 -2.38 -15.73 2.38
CA GLY A 32 -1.96 -16.08 3.74
C GLY A 32 -1.58 -14.86 4.60
N LYS A 33 -1.45 -15.06 5.90
CA LYS A 33 -1.04 -14.01 6.83
C LYS A 33 0.39 -13.55 6.51
N LEU A 34 0.61 -12.24 6.55
CA LEU A 34 1.87 -11.60 6.22
C LEU A 34 2.67 -11.32 7.50
N LYS A 35 3.98 -11.22 7.35
CA LYS A 35 4.87 -10.59 8.32
C LYS A 35 5.02 -9.13 7.93
N ILE A 36 4.74 -8.22 8.84
CA ILE A 36 4.77 -6.78 8.60
C ILE A 36 5.81 -6.13 9.52
N GLY A 37 6.84 -5.54 8.92
CA GLY A 37 7.82 -4.72 9.65
C GLY A 37 7.35 -3.27 9.71
N ILE A 38 7.34 -2.68 10.90
CA ILE A 38 6.96 -1.28 11.11
C ILE A 38 8.21 -0.48 11.44
N LEU A 39 8.61 0.40 10.51
CA LEU A 39 9.64 1.40 10.74
C LEU A 39 8.98 2.69 11.21
N GLY A 40 9.02 2.95 12.52
CA GLY A 40 8.37 4.06 13.17
C GLY A 40 7.05 3.68 13.85
N SER A 41 7.12 3.25 15.11
CA SER A 41 5.97 2.88 15.95
C SER A 41 5.25 4.06 16.61
N GLY A 42 5.35 5.25 16.00
CA GLY A 42 4.59 6.43 16.39
C GLY A 42 3.09 6.29 16.14
N ARG A 43 2.35 7.41 16.15
CA ARG A 43 0.87 7.39 16.03
C ARG A 43 0.33 6.62 14.83
N ILE A 44 0.93 6.76 13.63
CA ILE A 44 0.51 6.03 12.43
C ILE A 44 0.91 4.55 12.52
N GLY A 45 2.18 4.28 12.81
CA GLY A 45 2.70 2.91 12.84
C GLY A 45 2.07 2.04 13.92
N SER A 46 1.82 2.59 15.12
CA SER A 46 1.13 1.87 16.19
C SER A 46 -0.33 1.56 15.83
N ALA A 47 -1.06 2.52 15.24
CA ALA A 47 -2.46 2.33 14.88
C ALA A 47 -2.61 1.28 13.75
N LEU A 48 -1.85 1.43 12.65
CA LEU A 48 -1.90 0.49 11.54
C LEU A 48 -1.41 -0.90 11.94
N GLY A 49 -0.28 -0.99 12.63
CA GLY A 49 0.27 -2.26 13.11
C GLY A 49 -0.69 -2.99 14.05
N GLY A 50 -1.35 -2.27 14.95
CA GLY A 50 -2.37 -2.83 15.84
C GLY A 50 -3.59 -3.39 15.10
N ILE A 51 -4.07 -2.68 14.05
CA ILE A 51 -5.18 -3.15 13.22
C ILE A 51 -4.77 -4.42 12.46
N TRP A 52 -3.61 -4.43 11.82
CA TRP A 52 -3.12 -5.60 11.08
C TRP A 52 -2.83 -6.80 11.99
N ALA A 53 -2.30 -6.59 13.19
CA ALA A 53 -2.11 -7.67 14.16
C ALA A 53 -3.45 -8.29 14.58
N LYS A 54 -4.50 -7.47 14.80
CA LYS A 54 -5.87 -7.94 15.06
C LYS A 54 -6.47 -8.68 13.87
N ALA A 55 -6.13 -8.29 12.65
CA ALA A 55 -6.51 -9.00 11.42
C ALA A 55 -5.75 -10.33 11.26
N GLY A 56 -4.79 -10.65 12.14
CA GLY A 56 -4.06 -11.91 12.21
C GLY A 56 -2.71 -11.92 11.48
N HIS A 57 -2.22 -10.76 11.02
CA HIS A 57 -0.83 -10.63 10.54
C HIS A 57 0.13 -10.66 11.72
N THR A 58 1.38 -11.08 11.49
CA THR A 58 2.43 -10.94 12.50
C THR A 58 3.17 -9.62 12.28
N VAL A 59 3.18 -8.76 13.29
CA VAL A 59 3.74 -7.41 13.20
C VAL A 59 4.98 -7.28 14.08
N MET A 60 6.04 -6.62 13.57
CA MET A 60 7.20 -6.23 14.37
C MET A 60 7.30 -4.71 14.38
N PHE A 61 7.10 -4.12 15.56
CA PHE A 61 7.26 -2.68 15.79
C PHE A 61 8.71 -2.33 16.01
N SER A 62 9.13 -1.18 15.48
CA SER A 62 10.45 -0.62 15.72
C SER A 62 10.42 0.91 15.73
N SER A 63 11.26 1.49 16.56
CA SER A 63 11.52 2.93 16.65
C SER A 63 12.92 3.19 17.21
N LEU A 64 13.17 4.41 17.68
CA LEU A 64 14.38 4.75 18.43
C LEU A 64 14.29 4.34 19.90
N ASP A 65 13.10 3.96 20.39
CA ASP A 65 12.83 3.56 21.77
C ASP A 65 12.28 2.12 21.80
N ILE A 66 13.19 1.16 21.95
CA ILE A 66 12.85 -0.27 22.00
C ILE A 66 11.95 -0.64 23.18
N GLU A 67 12.06 0.08 24.31
CA GLU A 67 11.20 -0.19 25.48
C GLU A 67 9.77 0.27 25.22
N HIS A 68 9.58 1.40 24.53
CA HIS A 68 8.27 1.80 24.01
C HIS A 68 7.70 0.71 23.09
N ASP A 69 8.50 0.21 22.16
CA ASP A 69 8.06 -0.81 21.19
C ASP A 69 7.69 -2.13 21.87
N ARG A 70 8.44 -2.56 22.89
CA ARG A 70 8.12 -3.75 23.69
C ARG A 70 6.78 -3.60 24.43
N LYS A 71 6.54 -2.45 25.06
CA LYS A 71 5.26 -2.16 25.76
C LYS A 71 4.10 -2.14 24.75
N LEU A 72 4.30 -1.51 23.60
CA LEU A 72 3.31 -1.49 22.52
C LEU A 72 3.00 -2.91 22.03
N ALA A 73 4.00 -3.70 21.71
CA ALA A 73 3.82 -5.08 21.26
C ALA A 73 3.06 -5.93 22.29
N ALA A 74 3.42 -5.81 23.57
CA ALA A 74 2.72 -6.49 24.67
C ALA A 74 1.25 -6.07 24.76
N SER A 75 0.93 -4.79 24.54
CA SER A 75 -0.45 -4.29 24.55
C SER A 75 -1.29 -4.75 23.37
N VAL A 76 -0.66 -5.01 22.21
CA VAL A 76 -1.32 -5.51 20.99
C VAL A 76 -1.59 -7.01 21.09
N GLY A 77 -0.70 -7.78 21.71
CA GLY A 77 -0.88 -9.21 21.97
C GLY A 77 0.01 -10.14 21.13
N ALA A 78 -0.39 -11.41 21.03
CA ALA A 78 0.46 -12.52 20.53
C ALA A 78 0.98 -12.33 19.08
N ASN A 79 0.27 -11.56 18.27
CA ASN A 79 0.66 -11.31 16.87
C ASN A 79 1.65 -10.13 16.73
N ALA A 80 2.06 -9.52 17.83
CA ALA A 80 2.96 -8.39 17.82
C ALA A 80 4.27 -8.71 18.56
N ARG A 81 5.35 -8.13 18.08
CA ARG A 81 6.68 -8.18 18.68
C ARG A 81 7.41 -6.87 18.46
N ALA A 82 8.48 -6.65 19.18
CA ALA A 82 9.34 -5.50 19.02
C ALA A 82 10.74 -5.93 18.54
N GLY A 83 11.41 -5.03 17.85
CA GLY A 83 12.78 -5.23 17.39
C GLY A 83 13.42 -3.91 16.97
N THR A 84 14.69 -3.95 16.61
CA THR A 84 15.37 -2.82 15.99
C THR A 84 14.80 -2.54 14.59
N PRO A 85 15.02 -1.36 14.00
CA PRO A 85 14.60 -1.08 12.62
C PRO A 85 15.11 -2.12 11.61
N ARG A 86 16.35 -2.60 11.77
CA ARG A 86 16.91 -3.64 10.91
C ARG A 86 16.22 -4.99 11.08
N GLU A 87 15.93 -5.39 12.32
CA GLU A 87 15.18 -6.62 12.59
C GLU A 87 13.77 -6.55 12.01
N ALA A 88 13.07 -5.41 12.18
CA ALA A 88 11.74 -5.21 11.62
C ALA A 88 11.75 -5.24 10.08
N ALA A 89 12.73 -4.58 9.45
CA ALA A 89 12.90 -4.59 7.99
C ALA A 89 13.23 -5.99 7.46
N ALA A 90 14.11 -6.73 8.13
CA ALA A 90 14.46 -8.09 7.75
C ALA A 90 13.30 -9.08 7.93
N PHE A 91 12.54 -8.94 9.03
CA PHE A 91 11.38 -9.77 9.38
C PHE A 91 10.22 -9.65 8.40
N GLY A 92 9.91 -8.40 7.95
CA GLY A 92 8.71 -8.12 7.17
C GLY A 92 8.77 -8.66 5.74
N ASP A 93 7.71 -9.31 5.28
CA ASP A 93 7.42 -9.51 3.84
C ASP A 93 7.01 -8.17 3.23
N VAL A 94 6.33 -7.34 4.04
CA VAL A 94 5.94 -5.96 3.76
C VAL A 94 6.46 -5.06 4.86
N ILE A 95 6.89 -3.86 4.48
CA ILE A 95 7.40 -2.85 5.42
C ILE A 95 6.49 -1.64 5.37
N LEU A 96 6.03 -1.17 6.54
CA LEU A 96 5.45 0.16 6.70
C LEU A 96 6.55 1.14 7.11
N VAL A 97 6.69 2.25 6.39
CA VAL A 97 7.56 3.37 6.76
C VAL A 97 6.69 4.51 7.27
N ALA A 98 6.76 4.79 8.56
CA ALA A 98 5.97 5.80 9.26
C ALA A 98 6.83 6.69 10.17
N VAL A 99 7.98 7.13 9.64
CA VAL A 99 8.97 7.97 10.34
C VAL A 99 8.91 9.42 9.88
N PRO A 100 9.49 10.37 10.63
CA PRO A 100 9.80 11.69 10.10
C PRO A 100 10.65 11.60 8.83
N TYR A 101 10.36 12.44 7.82
CA TYR A 101 11.00 12.33 6.50
C TYR A 101 12.53 12.45 6.58
N ARG A 102 13.04 13.26 7.51
CA ARG A 102 14.47 13.43 7.77
C ARG A 102 15.21 12.15 8.20
N ALA A 103 14.48 11.10 8.60
CA ALA A 103 15.08 9.81 8.94
C ALA A 103 15.33 8.91 7.73
N LEU A 104 14.67 9.16 6.58
CA LEU A 104 14.76 8.29 5.40
C LEU A 104 16.17 8.15 4.83
N PRO A 105 17.00 9.22 4.73
CA PRO A 105 18.37 9.07 4.22
C PRO A 105 19.22 8.08 5.01
N GLN A 106 19.12 8.11 6.33
CA GLN A 106 19.87 7.20 7.19
C GLN A 106 19.29 5.78 7.14
N LEU A 107 17.96 5.64 7.20
CA LEU A 107 17.30 4.33 7.07
C LEU A 107 17.65 3.65 5.73
N GLY A 108 17.65 4.41 4.64
CA GLY A 108 18.00 3.86 3.32
C GLY A 108 19.44 3.34 3.25
N LYS A 109 20.39 4.02 3.91
CA LYS A 109 21.78 3.55 4.03
C LYS A 109 21.88 2.31 4.90
N ASP A 110 21.28 2.35 6.09
CA ASP A 110 21.42 1.31 7.09
C ASP A 110 20.71 0.00 6.70
N LEU A 111 19.65 0.10 5.89
CA LEU A 111 18.78 -1.02 5.57
C LEU A 111 18.82 -1.46 4.11
N ALA A 112 19.71 -0.90 3.28
CA ALA A 112 19.75 -1.12 1.83
C ALA A 112 19.73 -2.59 1.41
N ASP A 113 20.45 -3.44 2.14
CA ASP A 113 20.55 -4.88 1.89
C ASP A 113 19.28 -5.66 2.25
N VAL A 114 18.53 -5.21 3.25
CA VAL A 114 17.31 -5.91 3.74
C VAL A 114 16.01 -5.38 3.16
N ILE A 115 16.00 -4.17 2.56
CA ILE A 115 14.80 -3.60 1.93
C ILE A 115 14.69 -3.88 0.44
N LYS A 116 15.79 -4.27 -0.19
CA LYS A 116 15.85 -4.50 -1.64
C LYS A 116 14.81 -5.54 -2.08
N GLY A 117 13.97 -5.15 -3.04
CA GLY A 117 12.90 -6.00 -3.59
C GLY A 117 11.68 -6.16 -2.70
N LYS A 118 11.67 -5.62 -1.47
CA LYS A 118 10.51 -5.71 -0.58
C LYS A 118 9.43 -4.68 -0.94
N VAL A 119 8.19 -5.05 -0.69
CA VAL A 119 7.06 -4.12 -0.75
C VAL A 119 7.15 -3.17 0.43
N MET A 120 7.06 -1.87 0.15
CA MET A 120 7.16 -0.84 1.17
C MET A 120 6.02 0.17 1.05
N ILE A 121 5.18 0.23 2.08
CA ILE A 121 4.12 1.24 2.20
C ILE A 121 4.73 2.47 2.86
N ASP A 122 4.82 3.58 2.13
CA ASP A 122 5.39 4.83 2.63
C ASP A 122 4.30 5.80 3.08
N ALA A 123 4.16 5.93 4.39
CA ALA A 123 3.27 6.89 5.05
C ALA A 123 4.02 8.14 5.55
N SER A 124 5.31 8.28 5.25
CA SER A 124 6.09 9.46 5.68
C SER A 124 5.74 10.70 4.86
N ASN A 125 5.80 11.85 5.51
CA ASN A 125 5.48 13.14 4.90
C ASN A 125 6.63 14.12 5.07
N PRO A 126 7.06 14.82 3.98
CA PRO A 126 8.04 15.88 4.06
C PRO A 126 7.40 17.15 4.65
N ILE A 127 7.54 17.35 5.96
CA ILE A 127 7.05 18.52 6.69
C ILE A 127 8.23 19.45 6.91
N VAL A 128 8.31 20.54 6.14
CA VAL A 128 9.48 21.47 6.12
C VAL A 128 9.83 21.97 7.51
N SER A 129 8.85 22.37 8.33
CA SER A 129 9.09 22.87 9.69
C SER A 129 9.71 21.83 10.64
N ARG A 130 9.57 20.53 10.34
CA ARG A 130 10.13 19.42 11.12
C ARG A 130 11.40 18.85 10.49
N ASP A 131 11.43 18.76 9.17
CA ASP A 131 12.43 18.01 8.42
C ASP A 131 13.50 18.92 7.75
N GLY A 132 13.31 20.25 7.77
CA GLY A 132 14.27 21.22 7.21
C GLY A 132 14.51 21.03 5.71
N GLU A 133 15.77 21.14 5.28
CA GLU A 133 16.17 21.10 3.88
C GLU A 133 15.75 19.82 3.16
N ILE A 134 15.84 18.66 3.80
CA ILE A 134 15.40 17.40 3.20
C ILE A 134 13.89 17.39 2.94
N GLY A 135 13.12 18.07 3.80
CA GLY A 135 11.68 18.24 3.60
C GLY A 135 11.37 19.13 2.40
N THR A 136 12.13 20.23 2.23
CA THR A 136 12.02 21.13 1.09
C THR A 136 12.37 20.40 -0.21
N TRP A 137 13.54 19.78 -0.27
CA TRP A 137 14.00 18.99 -1.41
C TRP A 137 13.00 17.92 -1.84
N ALA A 138 12.44 17.17 -0.87
CA ALA A 138 11.49 16.11 -1.17
C ALA A 138 10.16 16.64 -1.70
N ARG A 139 9.73 17.83 -1.29
CA ARG A 139 8.51 18.47 -1.85
C ARG A 139 8.73 18.94 -3.27
N GLU A 140 9.88 19.54 -3.57
CA GLU A 140 10.25 20.02 -4.90
C GLU A 140 10.41 18.84 -5.88
N LYS A 141 11.09 17.79 -5.46
CA LYS A 141 11.29 16.57 -6.27
C LYS A 141 9.99 15.74 -6.45
N GLY A 142 9.04 15.93 -5.56
CA GLY A 142 7.86 15.06 -5.41
C GLY A 142 8.11 13.92 -4.43
N ALA A 143 7.33 13.88 -3.36
CA ALA A 143 7.57 13.01 -2.20
C ALA A 143 7.70 11.51 -2.54
N GLY A 144 6.97 11.03 -3.56
CA GLY A 144 7.07 9.62 -3.99
C GLY A 144 8.43 9.31 -4.63
N VAL A 145 8.85 10.12 -5.58
CA VAL A 145 10.15 9.99 -6.27
C VAL A 145 11.31 10.17 -5.29
N ALA A 146 11.19 11.16 -4.40
CA ALA A 146 12.19 11.40 -3.36
C ALA A 146 12.34 10.20 -2.41
N SER A 147 11.23 9.56 -2.01
CA SER A 147 11.28 8.36 -1.17
C SER A 147 11.96 7.18 -1.89
N ALA A 148 11.72 7.02 -3.20
CA ALA A 148 12.37 5.96 -3.99
C ALA A 148 13.89 6.17 -4.09
N GLU A 149 14.36 7.40 -4.18
CA GLU A 149 15.79 7.73 -4.18
C GLU A 149 16.44 7.46 -2.82
N LEU A 150 15.72 7.78 -1.73
CA LEU A 150 16.22 7.59 -0.36
C LEU A 150 16.15 6.13 0.11
N LEU A 151 15.30 5.29 -0.50
CA LEU A 151 15.09 3.88 -0.14
C LEU A 151 15.34 2.98 -1.37
N PRO A 152 16.58 2.92 -1.88
CA PRO A 152 16.88 2.32 -3.18
C PRO A 152 16.56 0.83 -3.21
N GLY A 153 15.93 0.41 -4.31
CA GLY A 153 15.57 -0.99 -4.55
C GLY A 153 14.30 -1.47 -3.86
N ALA A 154 13.66 -0.67 -3.01
CA ALA A 154 12.36 -0.98 -2.45
C ALA A 154 11.24 -0.78 -3.50
N ARG A 155 10.19 -1.59 -3.45
CA ARG A 155 8.97 -1.44 -4.27
C ARG A 155 7.96 -0.62 -3.49
N ILE A 156 7.99 0.71 -3.72
CA ILE A 156 7.28 1.68 -2.90
C ILE A 156 5.84 1.88 -3.40
N VAL A 157 4.92 1.91 -2.44
CA VAL A 157 3.55 2.42 -2.62
C VAL A 157 3.33 3.50 -1.57
N ARG A 158 3.04 4.72 -1.99
CA ARG A 158 2.64 5.78 -1.05
C ARG A 158 1.18 5.61 -0.67
N ALA A 159 0.92 5.60 0.65
CA ALA A 159 -0.42 5.49 1.22
C ALA A 159 -0.43 6.02 2.67
N PHE A 160 -1.61 6.34 3.20
CA PHE A 160 -1.84 6.86 4.55
C PHE A 160 -1.21 8.23 4.84
N ASN A 161 -0.77 8.94 3.82
CA ASN A 161 -0.06 10.21 3.94
C ASN A 161 -0.95 11.38 4.35
N ALA A 162 -2.25 11.29 4.07
CA ALA A 162 -3.19 12.39 4.20
C ALA A 162 -4.35 12.11 5.17
N VAL A 163 -4.25 11.04 5.96
CA VAL A 163 -5.22 10.67 7.00
C VAL A 163 -4.61 10.87 8.40
N GLY A 164 -5.41 11.42 9.32
CA GLY A 164 -4.98 11.57 10.71
C GLY A 164 -4.99 10.22 11.45
N ALA A 165 -3.90 9.90 12.16
CA ALA A 165 -3.76 8.65 12.89
C ALA A 165 -4.92 8.37 13.87
N ALA A 166 -5.47 9.43 14.50
CA ALA A 166 -6.58 9.32 15.43
C ALA A 166 -7.88 8.81 14.79
N ARG A 167 -8.01 8.94 13.46
CA ARG A 167 -9.19 8.48 12.71
C ARG A 167 -9.14 6.99 12.36
N LEU A 168 -7.95 6.39 12.32
CA LEU A 168 -7.77 5.00 11.86
C LEU A 168 -8.58 3.96 12.66
N PRO A 169 -8.62 3.99 14.02
CA PRO A 169 -9.42 3.03 14.77
C PRO A 169 -10.93 3.17 14.55
N GLU A 170 -11.42 4.39 14.33
CA GLU A 170 -12.82 4.66 14.01
C GLU A 170 -13.18 4.15 12.61
N ILE A 171 -12.35 4.47 11.61
CA ILE A 171 -12.56 4.05 10.22
C ILE A 171 -12.56 2.52 10.10
N ALA A 172 -11.70 1.83 10.85
CA ALA A 172 -11.64 0.38 10.86
C ALA A 172 -12.94 -0.31 11.33
N GLN A 173 -13.84 0.43 11.98
CA GLN A 173 -15.12 -0.08 12.48
C GLN A 173 -16.33 0.34 11.63
N ARG A 174 -16.11 1.18 10.60
CA ARG A 174 -17.19 1.68 9.74
C ARG A 174 -17.64 0.65 8.71
N THR A 175 -18.92 0.66 8.41
CA THR A 175 -19.50 -0.10 7.29
C THR A 175 -19.16 0.54 5.95
N GLU A 176 -19.24 1.88 5.89
CA GLU A 176 -18.87 2.65 4.70
C GLU A 176 -17.36 2.92 4.71
N ARG A 177 -16.70 2.56 3.62
CA ARG A 177 -15.25 2.69 3.47
C ARG A 177 -14.89 3.98 2.76
N PRO A 178 -14.22 4.92 3.42
CA PRO A 178 -13.65 6.06 2.73
C PRO A 178 -12.55 5.61 1.78
N GLY A 179 -12.27 6.43 0.76
CA GLY A 179 -11.18 6.18 -0.18
C GLY A 179 -9.82 6.44 0.45
N MET A 180 -8.83 5.62 0.06
CA MET A 180 -7.41 5.85 0.33
C MET A 180 -6.69 6.07 -1.00
N PRO A 181 -6.28 7.30 -1.33
CA PRO A 181 -5.48 7.53 -2.53
C PRO A 181 -4.10 6.90 -2.36
N ILE A 182 -3.65 6.16 -3.38
CA ILE A 182 -2.35 5.51 -3.41
C ILE A 182 -1.63 5.82 -4.73
N ALA A 183 -0.30 5.83 -4.69
CA ALA A 183 0.56 5.97 -5.87
C ALA A 183 1.70 4.95 -5.81
N GLY A 184 2.03 4.35 -6.96
CA GLY A 184 3.08 3.32 -7.05
C GLY A 184 3.27 2.83 -8.48
N ASP A 185 4.40 2.17 -8.73
CA ASP A 185 4.78 1.70 -10.07
C ASP A 185 4.72 0.18 -10.21
N ASP A 186 4.91 -0.57 -9.11
CA ASP A 186 4.93 -2.04 -9.11
C ASP A 186 3.54 -2.60 -8.85
N ALA A 187 2.98 -3.33 -9.80
CA ALA A 187 1.62 -3.87 -9.73
C ALA A 187 1.42 -4.84 -8.53
N ASN A 188 2.45 -5.65 -8.21
CA ASN A 188 2.37 -6.57 -7.08
C ASN A 188 2.41 -5.81 -5.74
N ALA A 189 3.27 -4.79 -5.63
CA ALA A 189 3.32 -3.93 -4.45
C ALA A 189 1.99 -3.20 -4.23
N ILE A 190 1.39 -2.66 -5.31
CA ILE A 190 0.06 -2.03 -5.29
C ILE A 190 -1.01 -3.02 -4.82
N ALA A 191 -1.00 -4.25 -5.32
CA ALA A 191 -1.97 -5.27 -4.91
C ALA A 191 -1.86 -5.62 -3.42
N VAL A 192 -0.63 -5.81 -2.92
CA VAL A 192 -0.35 -6.09 -1.50
C VAL A 192 -0.76 -4.90 -0.62
N ALA A 193 -0.35 -3.68 -0.98
CA ALA A 193 -0.73 -2.47 -0.25
C ALA A 193 -2.26 -2.28 -0.24
N SER A 194 -2.92 -2.49 -1.38
CA SER A 194 -4.38 -2.38 -1.50
C SER A 194 -5.12 -3.36 -0.59
N ARG A 195 -4.63 -4.59 -0.48
CA ARG A 195 -5.17 -5.56 0.48
C ARG A 195 -5.07 -5.04 1.91
N LEU A 196 -3.88 -4.64 2.35
CA LEU A 196 -3.64 -4.12 3.70
C LEU A 196 -4.45 -2.85 4.01
N ILE A 197 -4.66 -2.00 3.00
CA ILE A 197 -5.51 -0.80 3.10
C ILE A 197 -6.98 -1.18 3.34
N ARG A 198 -7.50 -2.20 2.63
CA ARG A 198 -8.87 -2.70 2.85
C ARG A 198 -9.06 -3.28 4.24
N GLU A 199 -8.05 -3.96 4.78
CA GLU A 199 -8.08 -4.50 6.14
C GLU A 199 -8.11 -3.41 7.22
N VAL A 200 -7.62 -2.19 6.90
CA VAL A 200 -7.76 -1.00 7.76
C VAL A 200 -9.14 -0.36 7.66
N GLY A 201 -9.95 -0.70 6.66
CA GLY A 201 -11.30 -0.16 6.46
C GLY A 201 -11.41 0.90 5.37
N PHE A 202 -10.40 1.06 4.52
CA PHE A 202 -10.45 1.96 3.37
C PHE A 202 -10.69 1.20 2.05
N GLU A 203 -11.17 1.92 1.03
CA GLU A 203 -11.09 1.48 -0.37
C GLU A 203 -9.90 2.14 -1.06
N PRO A 204 -8.87 1.38 -1.49
CA PRO A 204 -7.71 1.95 -2.17
C PRO A 204 -8.08 2.47 -3.55
N VAL A 205 -7.59 3.66 -3.89
CA VAL A 205 -7.77 4.30 -5.19
C VAL A 205 -6.39 4.63 -5.75
N LEU A 206 -5.95 3.87 -6.75
CA LEU A 206 -4.69 4.16 -7.46
C LEU A 206 -4.87 5.43 -8.28
N ILE A 207 -4.09 6.47 -7.97
CA ILE A 207 -4.13 7.77 -8.66
C ILE A 207 -3.08 7.88 -9.78
N GLY A 208 -2.18 6.91 -9.90
CA GLY A 208 -1.15 6.86 -10.93
C GLY A 208 0.20 6.34 -10.43
N PRO A 209 1.27 6.56 -11.21
CA PRO A 209 2.61 6.14 -10.86
C PRO A 209 3.11 6.82 -9.59
N LEU A 210 4.24 6.35 -9.04
CA LEU A 210 4.82 6.86 -7.80
C LEU A 210 5.09 8.37 -7.83
N ALA A 211 5.33 8.94 -9.01
CA ALA A 211 5.47 10.38 -9.21
C ALA A 211 4.21 11.17 -8.80
N MET A 212 3.01 10.59 -8.88
CA MET A 212 1.76 11.18 -8.38
C MET A 212 1.73 11.27 -6.86
N GLY A 213 2.66 10.63 -6.18
CA GLY A 213 2.86 10.75 -4.74
C GLY A 213 3.15 12.19 -4.26
N LYS A 214 3.50 13.11 -5.16
CA LYS A 214 3.60 14.56 -4.87
C LYS A 214 2.27 15.14 -4.37
N HIS A 215 1.15 14.56 -4.76
CA HIS A 215 -0.20 14.96 -4.36
C HIS A 215 -0.69 14.26 -3.08
N LEU A 216 0.07 13.29 -2.56
CA LEU A 216 -0.22 12.55 -1.34
C LEU A 216 0.59 13.12 -0.16
N ILE A 217 0.34 14.38 0.16
CA ILE A 217 0.94 15.09 1.29
C ILE A 217 -0.13 15.92 2.01
N PRO A 218 0.06 16.26 3.29
CA PRO A 218 -0.84 17.16 3.99
C PRO A 218 -0.99 18.50 3.28
N GLY A 219 -2.24 18.96 3.14
CA GLY A 219 -2.58 20.22 2.46
C GLY A 219 -2.74 20.13 0.94
N ALA A 220 -2.45 18.98 0.31
CA ALA A 220 -2.72 18.75 -1.11
C ALA A 220 -4.22 18.46 -1.37
N PRO A 221 -4.70 18.58 -2.63
CA PRO A 221 -6.12 18.37 -2.95
C PRO A 221 -6.72 17.03 -2.53
N LEU A 222 -5.89 15.99 -2.44
CA LEU A 222 -6.30 14.65 -1.99
C LEU A 222 -6.20 14.45 -0.47
N ALA A 223 -5.82 15.47 0.29
CA ALA A 223 -5.75 15.38 1.75
C ALA A 223 -7.15 15.32 2.38
N GLY A 224 -7.25 14.63 3.50
CA GLY A 224 -8.49 14.45 4.26
C GLY A 224 -9.31 13.25 3.79
N GLU A 225 -10.43 13.02 4.50
CA GLU A 225 -11.35 11.91 4.22
C GLU A 225 -12.23 12.25 3.00
N ARG A 226 -12.27 11.34 2.02
CA ARG A 226 -13.02 11.48 0.78
C ARG A 226 -13.60 10.12 0.37
N SER A 227 -14.67 10.14 -0.42
CA SER A 227 -15.15 8.92 -1.07
C SER A 227 -14.18 8.46 -2.18
N PRO A 228 -14.19 7.18 -2.57
CA PRO A 228 -13.40 6.70 -3.71
C PRO A 228 -13.69 7.47 -5.00
N GLU A 229 -14.94 7.88 -5.22
CA GLU A 229 -15.36 8.63 -6.40
C GLU A 229 -14.77 10.05 -6.40
N GLN A 230 -14.84 10.75 -5.27
CA GLN A 230 -14.22 12.07 -5.13
C GLN A 230 -12.73 12.03 -5.40
N ILE A 231 -12.02 10.98 -4.93
CA ILE A 231 -10.59 10.81 -5.19
C ILE A 231 -10.34 10.66 -6.69
N ARG A 232 -11.12 9.83 -7.41
CA ARG A 232 -10.97 9.64 -8.87
C ARG A 232 -11.20 10.95 -9.62
N GLN A 233 -12.24 11.70 -9.26
CA GLN A 233 -12.55 12.99 -9.87
C GLN A 233 -11.41 14.00 -9.68
N ILE A 234 -10.89 14.14 -8.46
CA ILE A 234 -9.77 15.02 -8.20
C ILE A 234 -8.52 14.53 -8.94
N ALA A 235 -8.20 13.23 -8.86
CA ALA A 235 -7.02 12.68 -9.51
C ALA A 235 -7.00 12.90 -11.03
N ALA A 236 -8.16 12.89 -11.68
CA ALA A 236 -8.29 13.18 -13.12
C ALA A 236 -7.92 14.63 -13.49
N THR A 237 -7.87 15.55 -12.53
CA THR A 237 -7.47 16.96 -12.74
C THR A 237 -6.00 17.23 -12.39
N LEU A 238 -5.29 16.23 -11.86
CA LEU A 238 -3.89 16.37 -11.43
C LEU A 238 -2.94 15.94 -12.55
N SER A 239 -1.82 16.64 -12.69
CA SER A 239 -0.75 16.38 -13.66
C SER A 239 0.59 16.11 -12.95
#